data_d40ac4e34d92482051cc0c74bc9ddbc0
#
_entry.id   d40ac4e34d92482051cc0c74bc9ddbc0
#
_cell.length_a   1.000
_cell.length_b   1.000
_cell.length_c   1.000
_cell.angle_alpha   90.00
_cell.angle_beta   90.00
_cell.angle_gamma   90.00
#
_symmetry.space_group_name_H-M   'P 1'
#
loop_
_entity.id
_entity.type
_entity.pdbx_description
1 polymer ?
#
loop_
_entity_poly.entity_id
_entity_poly.type
_entity_poly.pdbx_seq_one_letter_code
_entity_poly.pdbx_strand_id
1 'polypeptide(L)'
;MSASRTPVPLTEEDKELLEAIRTPGTPENAAVQHLAGQALGPETSAAAALHALVDVARKAVLEEVMVTGYAALAAAQDDEDRAFSRAARRRTAKVSVD
;
A
#
# COMPACT_ATOMS: atom_id res chain seq x y z
N MET A 1 -23.26 -20.60 2.01
CA MET A 1 -22.88 -19.26 2.51
C MET A 1 -23.02 -18.23 1.39
N SER A 2 -23.80 -17.26 1.58
CA SER A 2 -24.00 -16.22 0.59
C SER A 2 -22.92 -15.17 0.70
N ALA A 3 -22.24 -14.89 -0.41
CA ALA A 3 -21.36 -13.75 -0.48
C ALA A 3 -22.19 -12.48 -0.40
N SER A 4 -21.88 -11.59 0.53
CA SER A 4 -22.54 -10.29 0.54
C SER A 4 -22.10 -9.53 -0.69
N ARG A 5 -23.06 -9.11 -1.49
CA ARG A 5 -22.81 -8.21 -2.60
C ARG A 5 -22.93 -6.78 -2.09
N THR A 6 -21.85 -6.06 -2.17
CA THR A 6 -21.85 -4.63 -1.85
C THR A 6 -21.96 -3.87 -3.16
N PRO A 7 -23.07 -3.19 -3.41
CA PRO A 7 -23.18 -2.36 -4.60
C PRO A 7 -22.23 -1.18 -4.50
N VAL A 8 -21.38 -1.03 -5.51
CA VAL A 8 -20.43 0.08 -5.61
C VAL A 8 -20.82 0.93 -6.82
N PRO A 9 -21.35 2.13 -6.61
CA PRO A 9 -21.66 3.00 -7.74
C PRO A 9 -20.36 3.47 -8.39
N LEU A 10 -20.25 3.29 -9.69
CA LEU A 10 -19.11 3.76 -10.46
C LEU A 10 -19.40 5.13 -11.06
N THR A 11 -18.46 6.04 -10.92
CA THR A 11 -18.53 7.34 -11.57
C THR A 11 -18.19 7.22 -13.04
N GLU A 12 -18.44 8.26 -13.82
CA GLU A 12 -18.04 8.28 -15.22
C GLU A 12 -16.51 8.15 -15.36
N GLU A 13 -15.77 8.77 -14.46
CA GLU A 13 -14.31 8.66 -14.42
C GLU A 13 -13.86 7.23 -14.17
N ASP A 14 -14.53 6.53 -13.27
CA ASP A 14 -14.26 5.11 -12.99
C ASP A 14 -14.49 4.26 -14.24
N LYS A 15 -15.61 4.50 -14.92
CA LYS A 15 -15.97 3.76 -16.15
C LYS A 15 -14.97 4.03 -17.27
N GLU A 16 -14.54 5.27 -17.43
CA GLU A 16 -13.53 5.64 -18.41
C GLU A 16 -12.20 4.96 -18.13
N LEU A 17 -11.79 4.92 -16.87
CA LEU A 17 -10.57 4.23 -16.46
C LEU A 17 -10.65 2.74 -16.76
N LEU A 18 -11.76 2.09 -16.41
CA LEU A 18 -11.94 0.66 -16.67
C LEU A 18 -11.92 0.37 -18.17
N GLU A 19 -12.49 1.23 -18.99
CA GLU A 19 -12.47 1.06 -20.43
C GLU A 19 -11.05 1.22 -20.98
N ALA A 20 -10.30 2.21 -20.49
CA ALA A 20 -8.91 2.42 -20.88
C ALA A 20 -8.03 1.22 -20.49
N ILE A 21 -8.25 0.65 -19.31
CA ILE A 21 -7.53 -0.55 -18.86
C ILE A 21 -7.77 -1.74 -19.78
N ARG A 22 -8.96 -1.86 -20.32
CA ARG A 22 -9.33 -2.95 -21.23
C ARG A 22 -8.93 -2.71 -22.67
N THR A 23 -8.46 -1.52 -22.99
CA THR A 23 -8.08 -1.14 -24.37
C THR A 23 -6.58 -1.31 -24.55
N PRO A 24 -6.15 -2.30 -25.37
CA PRO A 24 -4.72 -2.50 -25.62
C PRO A 24 -4.06 -1.26 -26.22
N GLY A 25 -2.85 -0.99 -25.79
CA GLY A 25 -2.06 0.13 -26.28
C GLY A 25 -2.23 1.43 -25.53
N THR A 26 -3.15 1.49 -24.56
CA THR A 26 -3.27 2.66 -23.69
C THR A 26 -2.20 2.63 -22.59
N PRO A 27 -1.76 3.77 -22.07
CA PRO A 27 -0.88 3.80 -20.91
C PRO A 27 -1.47 3.11 -19.69
N GLU A 28 -2.78 3.25 -19.49
CA GLU A 28 -3.52 2.62 -18.38
C GLU A 28 -3.49 1.10 -18.49
N ASN A 29 -3.71 0.56 -19.69
CA ASN A 29 -3.63 -0.87 -19.96
C ASN A 29 -2.24 -1.41 -19.64
N ALA A 30 -1.21 -0.76 -20.14
CA ALA A 30 0.18 -1.17 -19.93
C ALA A 30 0.55 -1.12 -18.44
N ALA A 31 0.17 -0.06 -17.75
CA ALA A 31 0.47 0.13 -16.35
C ALA A 31 -0.19 -0.92 -15.46
N VAL A 32 -1.47 -1.18 -15.66
CA VAL A 32 -2.21 -2.15 -14.85
C VAL A 32 -1.72 -3.57 -15.13
N GLN A 33 -1.45 -3.92 -16.39
CA GLN A 33 -0.89 -5.23 -16.72
C GLN A 33 0.45 -5.46 -16.02
N HIS A 34 1.30 -4.44 -16.00
CA HIS A 34 2.60 -4.51 -15.34
C HIS A 34 2.44 -4.68 -13.82
N LEU A 35 1.61 -3.87 -13.21
CA LEU A 35 1.41 -3.87 -11.76
C LEU A 35 0.64 -5.09 -11.26
N ALA A 36 -0.35 -5.54 -12.01
CA ALA A 36 -1.15 -6.70 -11.64
C ALA A 36 -0.49 -8.03 -12.02
N GLY A 37 0.46 -8.00 -12.96
CA GLY A 37 1.12 -9.21 -13.43
C GLY A 37 0.22 -10.12 -14.25
N GLN A 38 -0.80 -9.57 -14.91
CA GLN A 38 -1.73 -10.33 -15.72
C GLN A 38 -2.11 -9.58 -17.00
N ALA A 39 -2.45 -10.33 -18.04
CA ALA A 39 -2.86 -9.74 -19.31
C ALA A 39 -4.29 -9.22 -19.21
N LEU A 40 -4.52 -8.05 -19.76
CA LEU A 40 -5.83 -7.41 -19.84
C LEU A 40 -6.08 -6.98 -21.28
N GLY A 41 -7.27 -7.21 -21.78
CA GLY A 41 -7.61 -6.91 -23.15
C GLY A 41 -9.12 -6.72 -23.35
N PRO A 42 -9.57 -6.62 -24.61
CA PRO A 42 -10.99 -6.39 -24.91
C PRO A 42 -11.89 -7.52 -24.39
N GLU A 43 -11.34 -8.71 -24.24
CA GLU A 43 -12.05 -9.88 -23.74
C GLU A 43 -12.22 -9.88 -22.23
N THR A 44 -11.45 -9.04 -21.52
CA THR A 44 -11.54 -8.91 -20.08
C THR A 44 -12.85 -8.19 -19.74
N SER A 45 -13.66 -8.78 -18.88
CA SER A 45 -14.89 -8.13 -18.45
C SER A 45 -14.60 -6.90 -17.61
N ALA A 46 -15.56 -5.99 -17.51
CA ALA A 46 -15.43 -4.82 -16.65
C ALA A 46 -15.20 -5.24 -15.19
N ALA A 47 -15.87 -6.30 -14.74
CA ALA A 47 -15.68 -6.83 -13.39
C ALA A 47 -14.28 -7.38 -13.19
N ALA A 48 -13.73 -8.09 -14.16
CA ALA A 48 -12.36 -8.60 -14.08
C ALA A 48 -11.33 -7.46 -14.11
N ALA A 49 -11.56 -6.42 -14.92
CA ALA A 49 -10.69 -5.25 -14.94
C ALA A 49 -10.73 -4.51 -13.60
N LEU A 50 -11.89 -4.38 -13.00
CA LEU A 50 -12.05 -3.78 -11.68
C LEU A 50 -11.33 -4.61 -10.62
N HIS A 51 -11.44 -5.92 -10.69
CA HIS A 51 -10.75 -6.83 -9.76
C HIS A 51 -9.23 -6.71 -9.88
N ALA A 52 -8.71 -6.60 -11.11
CA ALA A 52 -7.29 -6.38 -11.34
C ALA A 52 -6.82 -5.07 -10.70
N LEU A 53 -7.60 -4.01 -10.84
CA LEU A 53 -7.31 -2.71 -10.25
C LEU A 53 -7.33 -2.78 -8.72
N VAL A 54 -8.30 -3.48 -8.14
CA VAL A 54 -8.37 -3.70 -6.70
C VAL A 54 -7.15 -4.50 -6.21
N ASP A 55 -6.71 -5.47 -6.98
CA ASP A 55 -5.52 -6.25 -6.64
C ASP A 55 -4.26 -5.38 -6.60
N VAL A 56 -4.11 -4.49 -7.59
CA VAL A 56 -3.02 -3.50 -7.61
C VAL A 56 -3.10 -2.60 -6.37
N ALA A 57 -4.28 -2.09 -6.07
CA ALA A 57 -4.51 -1.23 -4.92
C ALA A 57 -4.19 -1.95 -3.60
N ARG A 58 -4.60 -3.21 -3.48
CA ARG A 58 -4.32 -4.01 -2.28
C ARG A 58 -2.81 -4.18 -2.08
N LYS A 59 -2.08 -4.48 -3.14
CA LYS A 59 -0.61 -4.60 -3.07
C LYS A 59 0.03 -3.28 -2.66
N ALA A 60 -0.43 -2.18 -3.23
CA ALA A 60 0.08 -0.85 -2.88
C ALA A 60 -0.19 -0.49 -1.42
N VAL A 61 -1.39 -0.82 -0.93
CA VAL A 61 -1.75 -0.59 0.48
C VAL A 61 -0.87 -1.43 1.40
N LEU A 62 -0.64 -2.70 1.07
CA LEU A 62 0.20 -3.58 1.88
C LEU A 62 1.65 -3.09 1.91
N GLU A 63 2.19 -2.61 0.80
CA GLU A 63 3.52 -2.03 0.75
C GLU A 63 3.61 -0.79 1.65
N GLU A 64 2.61 0.07 1.59
CA GLU A 64 2.57 1.27 2.42
C GLU A 64 2.46 0.93 3.89
N VAL A 65 1.68 -0.09 4.25
CA VAL A 65 1.59 -0.58 5.63
C VAL A 65 2.95 -1.07 6.12
N MET A 66 3.69 -1.77 5.28
CA MET A 66 5.04 -2.23 5.63
C MET A 66 5.99 -1.05 5.83
N VAL A 67 5.99 -0.08 4.92
CA VAL A 67 6.84 1.12 5.03
C VAL A 67 6.50 1.90 6.29
N THR A 68 5.22 2.14 6.54
CA THR A 68 4.74 2.84 7.73
C THR A 68 5.09 2.06 9.01
N GLY A 69 4.91 0.74 8.97
CA GLY A 69 5.24 -0.14 10.09
C GLY A 69 6.72 -0.10 10.44
N TYR A 70 7.58 -0.18 9.44
CA TYR A 70 9.03 -0.09 9.65
C TYR A 70 9.43 1.29 10.17
N ALA A 71 8.83 2.36 9.66
CA ALA A 71 9.11 3.71 10.14
C ALA A 71 8.70 3.88 11.60
N ALA A 72 7.55 3.35 11.98
CA ALA A 72 7.07 3.38 13.36
C ALA A 72 7.99 2.58 14.28
N LEU A 73 8.45 1.41 13.84
CA LEU A 73 9.37 0.58 14.59
C LEU A 73 10.72 1.29 14.78
N ALA A 74 11.25 1.90 13.73
CA ALA A 74 12.50 2.65 13.80
C ALA A 74 12.38 3.84 14.78
N ALA A 75 11.27 4.56 14.73
CA ALA A 75 11.02 5.67 15.65
C ALA A 75 10.96 5.17 17.11
N ALA A 76 10.31 4.04 17.35
CA ALA A 76 10.24 3.46 18.69
C ALA A 76 11.63 3.04 19.20
N GLN A 77 12.45 2.44 18.33
CA GLN A 77 13.82 2.09 18.67
C GLN A 77 14.67 3.32 18.99
N ASP A 78 14.53 4.39 18.22
CA ASP A 78 15.24 5.64 18.46
C ASP A 78 14.85 6.24 19.80
N ASP A 79 13.59 6.20 20.17
CA ASP A 79 13.11 6.69 21.46
C ASP A 79 13.68 5.86 22.62
N GLU A 80 13.72 4.53 22.47
CA GLU A 80 14.33 3.64 23.46
C GLU A 80 15.82 3.91 23.61
N ASP A 81 16.53 4.07 22.49
CA ASP A 81 17.96 4.37 22.49
C ASP A 81 18.26 5.71 23.17
N ARG A 82 17.45 6.73 22.92
CA ARG A 82 17.58 8.02 23.58
C ARG A 82 17.35 7.91 25.07
N ALA A 83 16.33 7.16 25.48
CA ALA A 83 16.03 6.94 26.89
C ALA A 83 17.17 6.19 27.58
N PHE A 84 17.71 5.17 26.93
CA PHE A 84 18.84 4.40 27.44
C PHE A 84 20.08 5.28 27.57
N SER A 85 20.38 6.09 26.58
CA SER A 85 21.52 7.01 26.58
C SER A 85 21.42 8.05 27.72
N ARG A 86 20.21 8.59 27.93
CA ARG A 86 19.97 9.53 29.02
C ARG A 86 20.18 8.87 30.39
N ALA A 87 19.69 7.65 30.57
CA ALA A 87 19.89 6.90 31.80
C ALA A 87 21.36 6.59 32.04
N ALA A 88 22.12 6.24 31.00
CA ALA A 88 23.55 6.00 31.09
C ALA A 88 24.32 7.28 31.48
N ARG A 89 23.95 8.41 30.89
CA ARG A 89 24.56 9.72 31.25
C ARG A 89 24.27 10.10 32.69
N ARG A 90 23.06 9.86 33.19
CA ARG A 90 22.72 10.13 34.59
C ARG A 90 23.55 9.29 35.54
N ARG A 91 23.77 8.02 35.23
CA ARG A 91 24.60 7.12 36.03
C ARG A 91 26.05 7.58 36.06
N THR A 92 26.59 7.99 34.93
CA THR A 92 27.95 8.50 34.80
C THR A 92 28.11 9.78 35.60
N ALA A 93 27.18 10.72 35.50
CA ALA A 93 27.20 11.96 36.25
C ALA A 93 27.15 11.71 37.75
N LYS A 94 26.36 10.74 38.21
CA LYS A 94 26.26 10.34 39.62
C LYS A 94 27.57 9.77 40.16
N VAL A 95 28.27 8.99 39.36
CA VAL A 95 29.56 8.40 39.74
C VAL A 95 30.67 9.46 39.79
N SER A 96 30.65 10.42 38.88
CA SER A 96 31.67 11.45 38.80
C SER A 96 31.56 12.55 39.87
N VAL A 97 30.49 12.58 40.64
CA VAL A 97 30.29 13.54 41.73
C VAL A 97 31.04 13.12 43.02
N ASP A 98 31.39 11.88 43.14
CA ASP A 98 32.20 11.39 44.29
C ASP A 98 33.68 11.89 44.21
#